data_4a7fff6f700f81dc13f16ac5f1ef4d50
#
_entry.id   4a7fff6f700f81dc13f16ac5f1ef4d50
#
_cell.length_a   1.000
_cell.length_b   1.000
_cell.length_c   1.000
_cell.angle_alpha   90.00
_cell.angle_beta   90.00
_cell.angle_gamma   90.00
#
_symmetry.space_group_name_H-M   'P 1'
#
loop_
_entity.id
_entity.type
_entity.pdbx_description
1 polymer ?
#
loop_
_entity_poly.entity_id
_entity_poly.type
_entity_poly.pdbx_seq_one_letter_code
_entity_poly.pdbx_strand_id
1 'polypeptide(L)'
;MKRHHGRLSKTALDDLEAARLALLTALNDGSQSASSVAIDEATLALEKRVEKYLSFARRSVAADYLVSIFQALAIALVLRFFIVEPYKIPSGSMIPTLLIGDHIFVNKLSYGIRLPAIDTLVAHWGGYERGEVIVFVNPLDDHLPLLQRRDYVKRIVGLPGDTVEVRGEVLYVNGQPQPRELVQANFIYFDRFGDDGPWSQQRAELWRETIQTGVKKSDDAVDVDLTMTHELLRDPHRPHALLEGPFKVPEGHLFMMGDNRDNSQDSRAGSWFVPFDHVKGRAFVIWLSWGVPGSWPWGEVGIRFNRFFKGV
;
A
#
# COMPACT_ATOMS: atom_id res chain seq x y z
N MET A 1 41.35 -0.92 20.10
CA MET A 1 42.25 -0.33 21.13
C MET A 1 42.37 1.19 21.07
N LYS A 2 42.58 1.83 19.88
CA LYS A 2 42.78 3.30 19.81
C LYS A 2 41.65 4.18 20.38
N ARG A 3 40.40 3.77 20.39
CA ARG A 3 39.23 4.59 20.80
C ARG A 3 39.06 4.76 22.34
N HIS A 4 39.74 3.96 23.15
CA HIS A 4 39.56 3.92 24.62
C HIS A 4 40.86 4.12 25.42
N HIS A 5 41.94 4.53 24.76
CA HIS A 5 43.26 4.70 25.34
C HIS A 5 43.27 5.64 26.57
N GLY A 6 42.38 6.63 26.62
CA GLY A 6 42.31 7.55 27.76
C GLY A 6 41.48 7.09 28.95
N ARG A 7 40.84 5.89 28.86
CA ARG A 7 40.00 5.33 29.93
C ARG A 7 40.63 4.14 30.66
N LEU A 8 41.76 3.65 30.17
CA LEU A 8 42.51 2.52 30.77
C LEU A 8 43.71 3.04 31.55
N SER A 9 43.97 2.43 32.70
CA SER A 9 45.20 2.69 33.45
C SER A 9 46.40 2.17 32.66
N LYS A 10 47.57 2.73 32.88
CA LYS A 10 48.82 2.29 32.23
C LYS A 10 49.07 0.80 32.45
N THR A 11 48.85 0.33 33.70
CA THR A 11 48.95 -1.10 34.05
C THR A 11 47.99 -2.01 33.32
N ALA A 12 46.75 -1.54 33.01
CA ALA A 12 45.81 -2.33 32.23
C ALA A 12 46.20 -2.41 30.74
N LEU A 13 46.80 -1.35 30.19
CA LEU A 13 47.32 -1.34 28.83
C LEU A 13 48.52 -2.29 28.72
N ASP A 14 49.46 -2.24 29.64
CA ASP A 14 50.65 -3.08 29.66
C ASP A 14 50.26 -4.57 29.78
N ASP A 15 49.25 -4.91 30.61
CA ASP A 15 48.77 -6.28 30.80
C ASP A 15 48.01 -6.82 29.55
N LEU A 16 47.27 -5.98 28.86
CA LEU A 16 46.61 -6.32 27.60
C LEU A 16 47.63 -6.51 26.46
N GLU A 17 48.64 -5.67 26.43
CA GLU A 17 49.69 -5.74 25.43
C GLU A 17 50.58 -6.96 25.59
N ALA A 18 50.91 -7.34 26.84
CA ALA A 18 51.62 -8.57 27.15
C ALA A 18 50.83 -9.82 26.75
N ALA A 19 49.53 -9.87 27.01
CA ALA A 19 48.70 -10.98 26.58
C ALA A 19 48.55 -11.08 25.05
N ARG A 20 48.49 -9.93 24.36
CA ARG A 20 48.50 -9.88 22.89
C ARG A 20 49.84 -10.42 22.31
N LEU A 21 50.93 -10.02 22.87
CA LEU A 21 52.27 -10.49 22.47
C LEU A 21 52.42 -11.99 22.69
N ALA A 22 51.94 -12.52 23.82
CA ALA A 22 51.95 -13.96 24.07
C ALA A 22 51.16 -14.75 23.03
N LEU A 23 49.96 -14.24 22.63
CA LEU A 23 49.19 -14.87 21.57
C LEU A 23 49.90 -14.81 20.20
N LEU A 24 50.52 -13.69 19.87
CA LEU A 24 51.30 -13.55 18.65
C LEU A 24 52.49 -14.46 18.60
N THR A 25 53.16 -14.68 19.75
CA THR A 25 54.30 -15.61 19.89
C THR A 25 53.81 -17.05 19.68
N ALA A 26 52.71 -17.45 20.31
CA ALA A 26 52.10 -18.76 20.18
C ALA A 26 51.66 -19.05 18.71
N LEU A 27 51.16 -18.04 17.99
CA LEU A 27 50.79 -18.17 16.55
C LEU A 27 51.99 -18.28 15.63
N ASN A 28 53.17 -17.78 16.02
CA ASN A 28 54.40 -17.75 15.22
C ASN A 28 55.29 -18.95 15.49
N ASP A 29 55.02 -19.72 16.53
CA ASP A 29 55.81 -20.92 16.92
C ASP A 29 55.30 -22.13 16.08
N GLY A 30 55.96 -22.43 14.96
CA GLY A 30 55.52 -23.33 13.88
C GLY A 30 55.57 -24.83 14.15
N SER A 31 55.58 -25.34 15.41
CA SER A 31 55.58 -26.78 15.74
C SER A 31 54.13 -27.32 15.88
N GLN A 32 53.75 -28.26 15.04
CA GLN A 32 52.37 -28.67 14.74
C GLN A 32 51.52 -29.29 15.86
N SER A 33 52.03 -29.72 16.99
CA SER A 33 51.17 -30.35 18.01
C SER A 33 51.16 -29.62 19.39
N ALA A 34 52.24 -28.93 19.72
CA ALA A 34 52.24 -28.05 20.92
C ALA A 34 51.56 -26.70 20.65
N SER A 35 51.39 -26.37 19.38
CA SER A 35 50.88 -25.08 18.90
C SER A 35 49.37 -24.84 19.20
N SER A 36 48.50 -25.83 19.09
CA SER A 36 47.06 -25.65 19.28
C SER A 36 46.71 -25.37 20.74
N VAL A 37 47.29 -26.10 21.70
CA VAL A 37 47.05 -25.93 23.11
C VAL A 37 47.62 -24.59 23.61
N ALA A 38 48.81 -24.21 23.15
CA ALA A 38 49.45 -22.94 23.51
C ALA A 38 48.66 -21.74 22.92
N ILE A 39 48.10 -21.86 21.71
CA ILE A 39 47.24 -20.87 21.09
C ILE A 39 45.94 -20.73 21.84
N ASP A 40 45.31 -21.85 22.22
CA ASP A 40 44.05 -21.85 22.99
C ASP A 40 44.24 -21.22 24.38
N GLU A 41 45.32 -21.56 25.06
CA GLU A 41 45.66 -20.95 26.37
C GLU A 41 45.92 -19.44 26.28
N ALA A 42 46.70 -19.01 25.26
CA ALA A 42 46.99 -17.60 25.05
C ALA A 42 45.73 -16.81 24.63
N THR A 43 44.85 -17.42 23.86
CA THR A 43 43.57 -16.86 23.44
C THR A 43 42.66 -16.66 24.67
N LEU A 44 42.52 -17.69 25.51
CA LEU A 44 41.72 -17.63 26.74
C LEU A 44 42.25 -16.59 27.74
N ALA A 45 43.60 -16.50 27.83
CA ALA A 45 44.27 -15.52 28.65
C ALA A 45 44.02 -14.07 28.19
N LEU A 46 44.02 -13.84 26.88
CA LEU A 46 43.71 -12.55 26.30
C LEU A 46 42.22 -12.20 26.46
N GLU A 47 41.31 -13.15 26.24
CA GLU A 47 39.88 -12.96 26.46
C GLU A 47 39.54 -12.57 27.87
N LYS A 48 40.10 -13.25 28.88
CA LYS A 48 39.91 -12.88 30.28
C LYS A 48 40.39 -11.46 30.62
N ARG A 49 41.51 -11.02 30.03
CA ARG A 49 41.99 -9.65 30.22
C ARG A 49 41.13 -8.62 29.51
N VAL A 50 40.70 -8.92 28.28
CA VAL A 50 39.74 -8.09 27.52
C VAL A 50 38.44 -7.95 28.31
N GLU A 51 37.92 -9.02 28.87
CA GLU A 51 36.71 -8.99 29.69
C GLU A 51 36.91 -8.17 30.95
N LYS A 52 38.04 -8.32 31.67
CA LYS A 52 38.36 -7.59 32.89
C LYS A 52 38.51 -6.09 32.65
N TYR A 53 39.20 -5.67 31.59
CA TYR A 53 39.57 -4.28 31.38
C TYR A 53 38.74 -3.52 30.39
N LEU A 54 38.03 -4.22 29.48
CA LEU A 54 37.26 -3.64 28.42
C LEU A 54 35.75 -3.96 28.46
N SER A 55 35.29 -4.54 29.62
CA SER A 55 33.85 -4.85 29.81
C SER A 55 32.95 -3.62 29.61
N PHE A 56 33.45 -2.42 29.98
CA PHE A 56 32.73 -1.17 29.77
C PHE A 56 32.59 -0.76 28.26
N ALA A 57 33.49 -1.29 27.43
CA ALA A 57 33.47 -1.03 26.00
C ALA A 57 32.59 -2.04 25.22
N ARG A 58 32.17 -3.11 25.87
CA ARG A 58 31.23 -4.07 25.34
C ARG A 58 29.83 -3.47 25.40
N ARG A 59 29.27 -3.11 24.28
CA ARG A 59 27.84 -2.78 24.23
C ARG A 59 27.07 -3.98 24.80
N SER A 60 26.11 -3.74 25.68
CA SER A 60 25.24 -4.84 26.11
C SER A 60 24.47 -5.35 24.91
N VAL A 61 24.40 -6.66 24.78
CA VAL A 61 23.61 -7.32 23.69
C VAL A 61 22.18 -6.77 23.66
N ALA A 62 21.62 -6.49 24.84
CA ALA A 62 20.31 -5.84 24.96
C ALA A 62 20.29 -4.43 24.35
N ALA A 63 21.35 -3.63 24.51
CA ALA A 63 21.40 -2.29 23.89
C ALA A 63 21.48 -2.36 22.37
N ASP A 64 22.20 -3.35 21.82
CA ASP A 64 22.29 -3.55 20.37
C ASP A 64 20.94 -4.01 19.79
N TYR A 65 20.22 -4.89 20.47
CA TYR A 65 18.84 -5.26 20.10
C TYR A 65 17.88 -4.06 20.18
N LEU A 66 17.94 -3.25 21.21
CA LEU A 66 17.10 -2.06 21.35
C LEU A 66 17.37 -1.05 20.21
N VAL A 67 18.63 -0.82 19.85
CA VAL A 67 18.98 0.03 18.71
C VAL A 67 18.44 -0.53 17.41
N SER A 68 18.57 -1.84 17.17
CA SER A 68 18.06 -2.50 15.97
C SER A 68 16.54 -2.43 15.89
N ILE A 69 15.83 -2.66 16.99
CA ILE A 69 14.37 -2.53 17.07
C ILE A 69 13.95 -1.09 16.80
N PHE A 70 14.63 -0.11 17.40
CA PHE A 70 14.33 1.30 17.17
C PHE A 70 14.55 1.70 15.72
N GLN A 71 15.64 1.24 15.09
CA GLN A 71 15.90 1.49 13.67
C GLN A 71 14.82 0.87 12.77
N ALA A 72 14.46 -0.38 13.03
CA ALA A 72 13.39 -1.06 12.27
C ALA A 72 12.05 -0.34 12.43
N LEU A 73 11.70 0.08 13.65
CA LEU A 73 10.48 0.84 13.91
C LEU A 73 10.50 2.21 13.21
N ALA A 74 11.63 2.92 13.26
CA ALA A 74 11.78 4.21 12.59
C ALA A 74 11.59 4.07 11.06
N ILE A 75 12.20 3.04 10.45
CA ILE A 75 12.01 2.76 9.02
C ILE A 75 10.54 2.43 8.72
N ALA A 76 9.92 1.56 9.51
CA ALA A 76 8.52 1.18 9.34
C ALA A 76 7.58 2.40 9.44
N LEU A 77 7.84 3.31 10.38
CA LEU A 77 7.08 4.55 10.53
C LEU A 77 7.26 5.48 9.32
N VAL A 78 8.49 5.65 8.84
CA VAL A 78 8.74 6.47 7.63
C VAL A 78 7.99 5.89 6.43
N LEU A 79 8.08 4.57 6.20
CA LEU A 79 7.34 3.90 5.13
C LEU A 79 5.83 4.11 5.27
N ARG A 80 5.27 3.91 6.46
CA ARG A 80 3.85 4.08 6.74
C ARG A 80 3.37 5.52 6.54
N PHE A 81 4.12 6.49 7.02
CA PHE A 81 3.68 7.89 6.96
C PHE A 81 3.81 8.51 5.57
N PHE A 82 4.81 8.14 4.79
CA PHE A 82 5.12 8.82 3.54
C PHE A 82 4.89 7.99 2.27
N ILE A 83 5.01 6.66 2.35
CA ILE A 83 5.04 5.83 1.13
C ILE A 83 3.79 4.97 0.98
N VAL A 84 3.47 4.14 1.98
CA VAL A 84 2.41 3.14 1.87
C VAL A 84 1.47 3.20 3.06
N GLU A 85 0.17 3.23 2.79
CA GLU A 85 -0.87 3.20 3.81
C GLU A 85 -1.80 2.00 3.62
N PRO A 86 -2.04 1.19 4.66
CA PRO A 86 -3.01 0.10 4.60
C PRO A 86 -4.43 0.62 4.81
N TYR A 87 -5.36 0.17 3.97
CA TYR A 87 -6.80 0.42 4.09
C TYR A 87 -7.58 -0.88 4.13
N LYS A 88 -8.65 -0.93 4.92
CA LYS A 88 -9.63 -2.01 4.93
C LYS A 88 -10.83 -1.58 4.09
N ILE A 89 -11.32 -2.47 3.24
CA ILE A 89 -12.51 -2.22 2.41
C ILE A 89 -13.77 -2.59 3.20
N PRO A 90 -14.60 -1.59 3.58
CA PRO A 90 -15.78 -1.82 4.39
C PRO A 90 -17.05 -2.09 3.58
N SER A 91 -17.11 -1.68 2.31
CA SER A 91 -18.33 -1.68 1.50
C SER A 91 -18.17 -2.39 0.16
N GLY A 92 -19.29 -2.83 -0.42
CA GLY A 92 -19.33 -3.55 -1.68
C GLY A 92 -19.27 -2.68 -2.95
N SER A 93 -19.03 -1.37 -2.83
CA SER A 93 -19.11 -0.43 -3.97
C SER A 93 -18.06 -0.66 -5.07
N MET A 94 -16.99 -1.39 -4.79
CA MET A 94 -15.92 -1.72 -5.73
C MET A 94 -15.88 -3.21 -6.12
N ILE A 95 -16.90 -3.98 -5.76
CA ILE A 95 -17.04 -5.39 -6.23
C ILE A 95 -17.20 -5.37 -7.76
N PRO A 96 -16.50 -6.23 -8.51
CA PRO A 96 -15.72 -7.39 -8.09
C PRO A 96 -14.23 -7.10 -7.85
N THR A 97 -13.75 -5.92 -8.17
CA THR A 97 -12.33 -5.56 -8.04
C THR A 97 -11.87 -5.66 -6.59
N LEU A 98 -12.58 -5.01 -5.67
CA LEU A 98 -12.33 -5.07 -4.23
C LEU A 98 -13.56 -5.64 -3.52
N LEU A 99 -13.35 -6.63 -2.67
CA LEU A 99 -14.39 -7.25 -1.86
C LEU A 99 -14.38 -6.67 -0.44
N ILE A 100 -15.52 -6.69 0.22
CA ILE A 100 -15.61 -6.34 1.65
C ILE A 100 -14.66 -7.23 2.45
N GLY A 101 -13.82 -6.60 3.30
CA GLY A 101 -12.81 -7.28 4.09
C GLY A 101 -11.47 -7.48 3.38
N ASP A 102 -11.31 -6.98 2.16
CA ASP A 102 -9.98 -6.82 1.57
C ASP A 102 -9.20 -5.75 2.31
N HIS A 103 -7.92 -5.99 2.51
CA HIS A 103 -6.96 -5.02 3.01
C HIS A 103 -6.00 -4.69 1.88
N ILE A 104 -6.00 -3.45 1.47
CA ILE A 104 -5.20 -2.95 0.34
C ILE A 104 -4.04 -2.11 0.83
N PHE A 105 -2.97 -2.06 0.04
CA PHE A 105 -1.95 -1.03 0.16
C PHE A 105 -2.18 0.09 -0.84
N VAL A 106 -2.02 1.31 -0.35
CA VAL A 106 -2.15 2.55 -1.12
C VAL A 106 -0.80 3.23 -1.20
N ASN A 107 -0.33 3.52 -2.41
CA ASN A 107 0.88 4.28 -2.66
C ASN A 107 0.56 5.78 -2.55
N LYS A 108 1.07 6.42 -1.51
CA LYS A 108 0.86 7.85 -1.22
C LYS A 108 1.68 8.76 -2.13
N LEU A 109 2.76 8.24 -2.70
CA LEU A 109 3.66 9.00 -3.58
C LEU A 109 3.22 9.00 -5.05
N SER A 110 2.13 8.32 -5.40
CA SER A 110 1.69 8.22 -6.80
C SER A 110 1.46 9.59 -7.44
N TYR A 111 0.91 10.55 -6.69
CA TYR A 111 0.48 11.83 -7.26
C TYR A 111 1.10 13.05 -6.58
N GLY A 112 1.81 12.88 -5.47
CA GLY A 112 2.37 14.00 -4.73
C GLY A 112 2.97 13.59 -3.39
N ILE A 113 3.37 14.58 -2.60
CA ILE A 113 3.79 14.42 -1.21
C ILE A 113 2.78 15.10 -0.30
N ARG A 114 2.31 14.37 0.70
CA ARG A 114 1.36 14.84 1.69
C ARG A 114 1.97 14.79 3.08
N LEU A 115 1.77 15.85 3.88
CA LEU A 115 2.21 15.89 5.28
C LEU A 115 1.24 15.09 6.15
N PRO A 116 1.71 14.05 6.86
CA PRO A 116 0.83 13.11 7.56
C PRO A 116 -0.03 13.73 8.68
N ALA A 117 0.52 14.73 9.38
CA ALA A 117 -0.13 15.30 10.56
C ALA A 117 -1.30 16.25 10.24
N ILE A 118 -1.24 16.92 9.11
CA ILE A 118 -2.22 17.96 8.72
C ILE A 118 -2.93 17.59 7.41
N ASP A 119 -2.63 16.44 6.85
CA ASP A 119 -3.17 15.90 5.59
C ASP A 119 -3.14 16.90 4.42
N THR A 120 -2.09 17.74 4.39
CA THR A 120 -1.92 18.79 3.39
C THR A 120 -0.99 18.34 2.27
N LEU A 121 -1.43 18.51 1.03
CA LEU A 121 -0.63 18.27 -0.16
C LEU A 121 0.40 19.39 -0.33
N VAL A 122 1.69 19.06 -0.20
CA VAL A 122 2.80 20.04 -0.28
C VAL A 122 3.50 20.03 -1.64
N ALA A 123 3.43 18.92 -2.35
CA ALA A 123 3.93 18.80 -3.71
C ALA A 123 3.00 17.92 -4.52
N HIS A 124 2.69 18.32 -5.74
CA HIS A 124 1.81 17.61 -6.65
C HIS A 124 2.49 17.51 -8.03
N TRP A 125 2.58 16.32 -8.58
CA TRP A 125 3.15 16.09 -9.92
C TRP A 125 2.17 15.53 -10.93
N GLY A 126 0.89 15.39 -10.56
CA GLY A 126 -0.16 14.86 -11.45
C GLY A 126 0.03 13.38 -11.77
N GLY A 127 -0.24 13.01 -13.00
CA GLY A 127 -0.08 11.64 -13.46
C GLY A 127 -1.30 10.74 -13.18
N TYR A 128 -2.48 11.35 -12.98
CA TYR A 128 -3.74 10.60 -12.90
C TYR A 128 -4.09 9.99 -14.25
N GLU A 129 -4.49 8.72 -14.24
CA GLU A 129 -4.92 8.01 -15.42
C GLU A 129 -6.34 7.46 -15.23
N ARG A 130 -7.15 7.48 -16.31
CA ARG A 130 -8.46 6.80 -16.25
C ARG A 130 -8.25 5.31 -16.04
N GLY A 131 -9.12 4.70 -15.24
CA GLY A 131 -9.03 3.30 -14.87
C GLY A 131 -8.31 3.04 -13.55
N GLU A 132 -7.50 3.96 -13.03
CA GLU A 132 -6.84 3.79 -11.73
C GLU A 132 -7.84 3.78 -10.57
N VAL A 133 -7.58 2.91 -9.58
CA VAL A 133 -8.35 2.88 -8.34
C VAL A 133 -7.61 3.69 -7.27
N ILE A 134 -8.28 4.71 -6.74
CA ILE A 134 -7.68 5.62 -5.76
C ILE A 134 -8.46 5.67 -4.46
N VAL A 135 -7.75 6.01 -3.39
CA VAL A 135 -8.34 6.38 -2.09
C VAL A 135 -8.34 7.91 -1.98
N PHE A 136 -9.44 8.45 -1.55
CA PHE A 136 -9.63 9.90 -1.40
C PHE A 136 -10.60 10.24 -0.28
N VAL A 137 -10.49 11.44 0.27
CA VAL A 137 -11.45 12.00 1.24
C VAL A 137 -12.75 12.32 0.52
N ASN A 138 -13.88 11.88 1.08
CA ASN A 138 -15.18 12.18 0.51
C ASN A 138 -15.45 13.70 0.47
N PRO A 139 -15.64 14.30 -0.72
CA PRO A 139 -15.87 15.75 -0.83
C PRO A 139 -17.12 16.24 -0.09
N LEU A 140 -18.10 15.37 0.11
CA LEU A 140 -19.31 15.71 0.86
C LEU A 140 -19.05 15.88 2.37
N ASP A 141 -17.90 15.46 2.86
CA ASP A 141 -17.53 15.56 4.27
C ASP A 141 -16.64 16.79 4.58
N ASP A 142 -16.46 17.73 3.64
CA ASP A 142 -15.60 18.91 3.81
C ASP A 142 -15.99 19.83 4.96
N HIS A 143 -17.27 19.82 5.30
CA HIS A 143 -17.80 20.56 6.46
C HIS A 143 -17.46 19.91 7.81
N LEU A 144 -16.93 18.67 7.81
CA LEU A 144 -16.57 17.92 9.02
C LEU A 144 -15.10 18.15 9.41
N PRO A 145 -14.77 18.02 10.70
CA PRO A 145 -13.37 17.95 11.14
C PRO A 145 -12.61 16.79 10.47
N LEU A 146 -11.31 16.94 10.23
CA LEU A 146 -10.47 15.97 9.53
C LEU A 146 -10.63 14.51 10.00
N LEU A 147 -10.71 14.30 11.32
CA LEU A 147 -10.85 12.97 11.92
C LEU A 147 -12.23 12.31 11.74
N GLN A 148 -13.22 13.07 11.27
CA GLN A 148 -14.57 12.58 11.02
C GLN A 148 -14.86 12.40 9.53
N ARG A 149 -13.96 12.85 8.68
CA ARG A 149 -14.08 12.68 7.22
C ARG A 149 -13.84 11.23 6.85
N ARG A 150 -14.66 10.72 5.92
CA ARG A 150 -14.60 9.33 5.45
C ARG A 150 -13.73 9.23 4.22
N ASP A 151 -12.94 8.19 4.17
CA ASP A 151 -12.17 7.82 2.98
C ASP A 151 -13.01 6.92 2.07
N TYR A 152 -13.04 7.27 0.79
CA TYR A 152 -13.69 6.50 -0.25
C TYR A 152 -12.64 5.86 -1.18
N VAL A 153 -13.01 4.71 -1.73
CA VAL A 153 -12.23 4.02 -2.77
C VAL A 153 -13.10 3.91 -4.01
N LYS A 154 -12.65 4.49 -5.12
CA LYS A 154 -13.36 4.46 -6.42
C LYS A 154 -12.36 4.45 -7.55
N ARG A 155 -12.87 4.19 -8.76
CA ARG A 155 -12.12 4.23 -10.02
C ARG A 155 -12.22 5.60 -10.67
N ILE A 156 -11.08 6.10 -11.16
CA ILE A 156 -11.03 7.32 -11.99
C ILE A 156 -11.66 6.98 -13.34
N VAL A 157 -12.70 7.72 -13.71
CA VAL A 157 -13.39 7.58 -15.00
C VAL A 157 -13.22 8.83 -15.85
N GLY A 158 -13.20 10.01 -15.23
CA GLY A 158 -12.99 11.28 -15.92
C GLY A 158 -11.86 12.09 -15.31
N LEU A 159 -11.05 12.68 -16.20
CA LEU A 159 -9.95 13.61 -15.91
C LEU A 159 -10.40 15.06 -16.12
N PRO A 160 -9.64 16.08 -15.64
CA PRO A 160 -9.96 17.48 -15.90
C PRO A 160 -10.22 17.76 -17.38
N GLY A 161 -11.32 18.47 -17.65
CA GLY A 161 -11.75 18.79 -19.00
C GLY A 161 -12.60 17.74 -19.69
N ASP A 162 -12.66 16.49 -19.19
CA ASP A 162 -13.50 15.44 -19.75
C ASP A 162 -14.99 15.75 -19.58
N THR A 163 -15.77 15.23 -20.51
CA THR A 163 -17.22 15.13 -20.39
C THR A 163 -17.61 13.67 -20.22
N VAL A 164 -18.19 13.34 -19.08
CA VAL A 164 -18.63 11.99 -18.75
C VAL A 164 -20.14 11.88 -18.80
N GLU A 165 -20.65 10.84 -19.42
CA GLU A 165 -22.08 10.54 -19.52
C GLU A 165 -22.32 9.05 -19.36
N VAL A 166 -23.46 8.66 -18.82
CA VAL A 166 -23.96 7.30 -18.88
C VAL A 166 -25.27 7.31 -19.66
N ARG A 167 -25.29 6.67 -20.82
CA ARG A 167 -26.47 6.57 -21.70
C ARG A 167 -27.00 5.14 -21.68
N GLY A 168 -28.17 4.97 -21.11
CA GLY A 168 -28.64 3.65 -20.72
C GLY A 168 -27.68 3.08 -19.69
N GLU A 169 -26.94 2.06 -20.07
CA GLU A 169 -25.95 1.44 -19.16
C GLU A 169 -24.50 1.59 -19.63
N VAL A 170 -24.28 2.29 -20.74
CA VAL A 170 -22.97 2.46 -21.38
C VAL A 170 -22.35 3.77 -20.93
N LEU A 171 -21.09 3.68 -20.47
CA LEU A 171 -20.27 4.82 -20.16
C LEU A 171 -19.76 5.48 -21.44
N TYR A 172 -19.83 6.81 -21.49
CA TYR A 172 -19.25 7.64 -22.55
C TYR A 172 -18.27 8.62 -21.91
N VAL A 173 -17.10 8.73 -22.52
CA VAL A 173 -16.10 9.74 -22.16
C VAL A 173 -15.79 10.54 -23.42
N ASN A 174 -15.97 11.86 -23.34
CA ASN A 174 -15.80 12.77 -24.47
C ASN A 174 -16.61 12.35 -25.73
N GLY A 175 -17.82 11.83 -25.50
CA GLY A 175 -18.71 11.35 -26.55
C GLY A 175 -18.36 9.97 -27.11
N GLN A 176 -17.28 9.35 -26.67
CA GLN A 176 -16.86 8.01 -27.11
C GLN A 176 -17.39 6.96 -26.13
N PRO A 177 -18.15 5.94 -26.62
CA PRO A 177 -18.61 4.85 -25.80
C PRO A 177 -17.41 4.00 -25.32
N GLN A 178 -17.42 3.60 -24.06
CA GLN A 178 -16.44 2.66 -23.54
C GLN A 178 -16.94 1.24 -23.82
N PRO A 179 -16.20 0.45 -24.64
CA PRO A 179 -16.60 -0.90 -24.99
C PRO A 179 -16.76 -1.80 -23.78
N ARG A 180 -17.81 -2.60 -23.76
CA ARG A 180 -18.04 -3.59 -22.72
C ARG A 180 -18.56 -4.89 -23.28
N GLU A 181 -18.26 -6.00 -22.61
CA GLU A 181 -18.75 -7.35 -22.93
C GLU A 181 -19.35 -8.01 -21.70
N LEU A 182 -20.44 -8.76 -21.87
CA LEU A 182 -21.03 -9.54 -20.81
C LEU A 182 -20.18 -10.79 -20.55
N VAL A 183 -19.62 -10.90 -19.34
CA VAL A 183 -18.81 -12.05 -18.92
C VAL A 183 -19.70 -13.13 -18.33
N GLN A 184 -20.65 -12.72 -17.48
CA GLN A 184 -21.54 -13.66 -16.77
C GLN A 184 -22.86 -12.97 -16.40
N ALA A 185 -23.99 -13.54 -16.84
CA ALA A 185 -25.32 -12.97 -16.61
C ALA A 185 -25.85 -13.18 -15.18
N ASN A 186 -25.38 -14.20 -14.46
CA ASN A 186 -25.79 -14.51 -13.10
C ASN A 186 -24.56 -14.63 -12.18
N PHE A 187 -23.89 -13.53 -11.98
CA PHE A 187 -22.77 -13.46 -11.05
C PHE A 187 -23.29 -13.35 -9.63
N ILE A 188 -22.83 -14.23 -8.75
CA ILE A 188 -23.21 -14.27 -7.33
C ILE A 188 -22.10 -13.62 -6.52
N TYR A 189 -22.46 -12.65 -5.69
CA TYR A 189 -21.54 -12.02 -4.76
C TYR A 189 -22.18 -11.83 -3.39
N PHE A 190 -21.35 -11.60 -2.38
CA PHE A 190 -21.79 -11.32 -1.02
C PHE A 190 -21.59 -9.87 -0.67
N ASP A 191 -22.61 -9.26 -0.12
CA ASP A 191 -22.60 -7.87 0.33
C ASP A 191 -23.21 -7.77 1.74
N ARG A 192 -22.96 -6.66 2.41
CA ARG A 192 -23.57 -6.34 3.69
C ARG A 192 -23.81 -4.83 3.81
N PHE A 193 -24.86 -4.48 4.49
CA PHE A 193 -25.17 -3.08 4.78
C PHE A 193 -24.49 -2.66 6.08
N GLY A 194 -23.52 -1.73 5.99
CA GLY A 194 -22.71 -1.30 7.14
C GLY A 194 -21.68 -2.32 7.61
N ASP A 195 -20.88 -1.94 8.59
CA ASP A 195 -19.76 -2.76 9.06
C ASP A 195 -20.18 -4.02 9.83
N ASP A 196 -21.32 -3.97 10.50
CA ASP A 196 -21.84 -5.07 11.36
C ASP A 196 -23.12 -5.69 10.82
N GLY A 197 -23.58 -5.30 9.62
CA GLY A 197 -24.78 -5.87 9.02
C GLY A 197 -24.63 -7.35 8.65
N PRO A 198 -25.74 -8.08 8.54
CA PRO A 198 -25.70 -9.47 8.09
C PRO A 198 -25.23 -9.55 6.65
N TRP A 199 -24.46 -10.61 6.36
CA TRP A 199 -24.08 -10.92 4.98
C TRP A 199 -25.30 -11.36 4.19
N SER A 200 -25.46 -10.84 3.00
CA SER A 200 -26.51 -11.19 2.05
C SER A 200 -25.92 -11.61 0.71
N GLN A 201 -26.47 -12.65 0.14
CA GLN A 201 -26.10 -13.07 -1.21
C GLN A 201 -26.86 -12.22 -2.22
N GLN A 202 -26.12 -11.61 -3.14
CA GLN A 202 -26.64 -10.77 -4.21
C GLN A 202 -26.37 -11.43 -5.57
N ARG A 203 -27.13 -10.99 -6.58
CA ARG A 203 -26.95 -11.39 -7.97
C ARG A 203 -26.84 -10.15 -8.83
N ALA A 204 -25.94 -10.21 -9.82
CA ALA A 204 -25.73 -9.16 -10.78
C ALA A 204 -25.23 -9.74 -12.11
N GLU A 205 -25.16 -8.92 -13.11
CA GLU A 205 -24.41 -9.18 -14.33
C GLU A 205 -22.96 -8.72 -14.13
N LEU A 206 -22.03 -9.60 -14.50
CA LEU A 206 -20.60 -9.27 -14.54
C LEU A 206 -20.25 -8.85 -15.97
N TRP A 207 -19.81 -7.62 -16.12
CA TRP A 207 -19.36 -7.04 -17.36
C TRP A 207 -17.86 -6.76 -17.32
N ARG A 208 -17.22 -6.83 -18.46
CA ARG A 208 -15.86 -6.37 -18.67
C ARG A 208 -15.89 -5.10 -19.51
N GLU A 209 -15.39 -4.00 -18.97
CA GLU A 209 -15.36 -2.68 -19.61
C GLU A 209 -13.92 -2.29 -19.93
N THR A 210 -13.71 -1.73 -21.12
CA THR A 210 -12.41 -1.21 -21.55
C THR A 210 -12.47 0.30 -21.57
N ILE A 211 -11.70 0.95 -20.70
CA ILE A 211 -11.61 2.41 -20.61
C ILE A 211 -10.37 2.89 -21.39
N GLN A 212 -10.54 3.92 -22.19
CA GLN A 212 -9.43 4.63 -22.80
C GLN A 212 -8.71 5.45 -21.74
N THR A 213 -7.44 5.12 -21.47
CA THR A 213 -6.64 5.79 -20.40
C THR A 213 -5.89 7.00 -20.95
N GLY A 214 -5.54 7.00 -22.22
CA GLY A 214 -4.83 8.08 -22.89
C GLY A 214 -4.43 7.72 -24.30
N VAL A 215 -3.74 8.65 -24.97
CA VAL A 215 -3.17 8.44 -26.29
C VAL A 215 -1.67 8.62 -26.18
N LYS A 216 -0.89 7.58 -26.48
CA LYS A 216 0.56 7.69 -26.57
C LYS A 216 0.91 8.19 -27.99
N LYS A 217 1.39 9.43 -28.09
CA LYS A 217 1.95 9.93 -29.35
C LYS A 217 3.22 9.14 -29.67
N SER A 218 3.23 8.50 -30.84
CA SER A 218 4.43 7.85 -31.38
C SER A 218 5.12 8.78 -32.37
N ASP A 219 6.45 8.78 -32.37
CA ASP A 219 7.23 9.52 -33.37
C ASP A 219 7.00 9.01 -34.80
N ASP A 220 6.39 7.83 -34.97
CA ASP A 220 6.08 7.17 -36.26
C ASP A 220 4.67 7.48 -36.78
N ALA A 221 4.02 8.56 -36.34
CA ALA A 221 2.72 9.06 -36.83
C ALA A 221 1.51 8.13 -36.59
N VAL A 222 1.63 7.11 -35.77
CA VAL A 222 0.48 6.29 -35.32
C VAL A 222 0.26 6.52 -33.84
N ASP A 223 -0.82 7.22 -33.51
CA ASP A 223 -1.27 7.37 -32.13
C ASP A 223 -1.78 6.00 -31.61
N VAL A 224 -1.21 5.53 -30.49
CA VAL A 224 -1.63 4.29 -29.85
C VAL A 224 -2.57 4.63 -28.70
N ASP A 225 -3.84 4.22 -28.83
CA ASP A 225 -4.81 4.31 -27.75
C ASP A 225 -4.39 3.38 -26.61
N LEU A 226 -4.07 3.97 -25.47
CA LEU A 226 -3.83 3.22 -24.24
C LEU A 226 -5.19 2.89 -23.61
N THR A 227 -5.39 1.62 -23.32
CA THR A 227 -6.63 1.14 -22.73
C THR A 227 -6.37 0.34 -21.46
N MET A 228 -7.30 0.39 -20.54
CA MET A 228 -7.34 -0.44 -19.34
C MET A 228 -8.66 -1.19 -19.29
N THR A 229 -8.59 -2.48 -19.06
CA THR A 229 -9.76 -3.35 -18.93
C THR A 229 -10.00 -3.70 -17.48
N HIS A 230 -11.23 -3.59 -17.02
CA HIS A 230 -11.66 -3.96 -15.67
C HIS A 230 -13.05 -4.60 -15.69
N GLU A 231 -13.36 -5.27 -14.59
CA GLU A 231 -14.69 -5.88 -14.41
C GLU A 231 -15.58 -4.96 -13.56
N LEU A 232 -16.88 -4.96 -13.87
CA LEU A 232 -17.88 -4.21 -13.14
C LEU A 232 -19.16 -5.02 -12.96
N LEU A 233 -19.98 -4.64 -11.98
CA LEU A 233 -21.29 -5.24 -11.74
C LEU A 233 -22.42 -4.30 -12.13
N ARG A 234 -23.47 -4.89 -12.70
CA ARG A 234 -24.75 -4.26 -13.01
C ARG A 234 -25.90 -5.13 -12.52
N ASP A 235 -26.88 -4.52 -11.89
CA ASP A 235 -28.13 -5.18 -11.49
C ASP A 235 -29.19 -4.97 -12.57
N PRO A 236 -29.55 -5.98 -13.39
CA PRO A 236 -30.49 -5.84 -14.49
C PRO A 236 -31.91 -5.53 -14.02
N HIS A 237 -32.20 -5.70 -12.72
CA HIS A 237 -33.53 -5.45 -12.13
C HIS A 237 -33.66 -4.08 -11.49
N ARG A 238 -32.56 -3.33 -11.38
CA ARG A 238 -32.56 -1.99 -10.82
C ARG A 238 -32.92 -0.98 -11.91
N PRO A 239 -33.93 -0.11 -11.68
CA PRO A 239 -34.24 0.94 -12.64
C PRO A 239 -33.05 1.89 -12.77
N HIS A 240 -32.63 2.15 -14.02
CA HIS A 240 -31.57 3.08 -14.34
C HIS A 240 -32.13 4.32 -15.03
N ALA A 241 -31.50 5.46 -14.81
CA ALA A 241 -31.78 6.64 -15.61
C ALA A 241 -31.36 6.36 -17.07
N LEU A 242 -32.19 6.79 -18.03
CA LEU A 242 -31.84 6.67 -19.45
C LEU A 242 -30.61 7.49 -19.82
N LEU A 243 -30.36 8.56 -19.07
CA LEU A 243 -29.22 9.45 -19.24
C LEU A 243 -28.80 10.01 -17.88
N GLU A 244 -27.53 9.83 -17.54
CA GLU A 244 -26.87 10.50 -16.41
C GLU A 244 -25.77 11.42 -16.97
N GLY A 245 -25.81 12.68 -16.60
CA GLY A 245 -24.90 13.69 -17.14
C GLY A 245 -25.54 14.56 -18.25
N PRO A 246 -24.77 15.26 -19.10
CA PRO A 246 -23.30 15.26 -19.12
C PRO A 246 -22.67 15.92 -17.87
N PHE A 247 -21.61 15.29 -17.36
CA PHE A 247 -20.81 15.81 -16.26
C PHE A 247 -19.49 16.34 -16.83
N LYS A 248 -19.32 17.65 -16.89
CA LYS A 248 -18.05 18.25 -17.29
C LYS A 248 -17.11 18.34 -16.10
N VAL A 249 -16.00 17.62 -16.14
CA VAL A 249 -15.02 17.55 -15.06
C VAL A 249 -14.24 18.87 -14.98
N PRO A 250 -14.31 19.60 -13.86
CA PRO A 250 -13.58 20.87 -13.69
C PRO A 250 -12.05 20.64 -13.63
N GLU A 251 -11.29 21.69 -13.92
CA GLU A 251 -9.84 21.69 -13.69
C GLU A 251 -9.53 21.39 -12.21
N GLY A 252 -8.48 20.59 -11.99
CA GLY A 252 -8.08 20.18 -10.65
C GLY A 252 -8.96 19.13 -9.97
N HIS A 253 -9.91 18.54 -10.70
CA HIS A 253 -10.85 17.56 -10.16
C HIS A 253 -10.88 16.27 -10.97
N LEU A 254 -11.41 15.22 -10.36
CA LEU A 254 -11.59 13.88 -10.94
C LEU A 254 -13.07 13.47 -10.85
N PHE A 255 -13.52 12.71 -11.84
CA PHE A 255 -14.82 12.04 -11.82
C PHE A 255 -14.63 10.57 -11.48
N MET A 256 -15.31 10.12 -10.45
CA MET A 256 -15.11 8.81 -9.83
C MET A 256 -16.34 7.95 -9.98
N MET A 257 -16.15 6.65 -10.29
CA MET A 257 -17.23 5.67 -10.26
C MET A 257 -16.82 4.41 -9.50
N GLY A 258 -17.81 3.74 -8.87
CA GLY A 258 -17.62 2.42 -8.32
C GLY A 258 -17.75 1.33 -9.37
N ASP A 259 -17.05 0.23 -9.21
CA ASP A 259 -17.14 -0.93 -10.10
C ASP A 259 -18.46 -1.69 -9.89
N ASN A 260 -19.04 -1.64 -8.69
CA ASN A 260 -20.42 -2.06 -8.44
C ASN A 260 -21.37 -0.91 -8.78
N ARG A 261 -21.66 -0.75 -10.06
CA ARG A 261 -22.30 0.42 -10.68
C ARG A 261 -23.61 0.84 -10.01
N ASP A 262 -24.39 -0.11 -9.55
CA ASP A 262 -25.72 0.12 -9.00
C ASP A 262 -25.73 0.12 -7.46
N ASN A 263 -24.59 -0.19 -6.85
CA ASN A 263 -24.39 -0.18 -5.40
C ASN A 263 -23.22 0.74 -5.01
N SER A 264 -23.10 1.88 -5.67
CA SER A 264 -22.04 2.85 -5.42
C SER A 264 -22.59 4.25 -5.26
N GLN A 265 -22.25 4.87 -4.16
CA GLN A 265 -22.37 6.33 -4.00
C GLN A 265 -21.09 6.94 -4.56
N ASP A 266 -21.17 7.55 -5.75
CA ASP A 266 -20.05 8.09 -6.49
C ASP A 266 -20.40 9.41 -7.19
N SER A 267 -19.55 9.91 -8.07
CA SER A 267 -19.69 11.23 -8.69
C SER A 267 -21.01 11.43 -9.45
N ARG A 268 -21.70 10.37 -9.84
CA ARG A 268 -23.03 10.42 -10.46
C ARG A 268 -24.10 10.87 -9.47
N ALA A 269 -23.96 10.46 -8.21
CA ALA A 269 -24.93 10.78 -7.15
C ALA A 269 -24.67 12.19 -6.59
N GLY A 270 -25.35 13.20 -7.15
CA GLY A 270 -25.24 14.58 -6.70
C GLY A 270 -24.19 15.42 -7.44
N SER A 271 -23.63 14.89 -8.53
CA SER A 271 -22.71 15.63 -9.44
C SER A 271 -21.51 16.24 -8.72
N TRP A 272 -20.91 15.51 -7.77
CA TRP A 272 -19.70 15.96 -7.09
C TRP A 272 -18.43 15.45 -7.79
N PHE A 273 -17.38 16.20 -7.65
CA PHE A 273 -16.06 15.88 -8.20
C PHE A 273 -15.04 15.81 -7.07
N VAL A 274 -13.99 15.03 -7.24
CA VAL A 274 -12.92 14.87 -6.24
C VAL A 274 -11.79 15.86 -6.55
N PRO A 275 -11.54 16.86 -5.69
CA PRO A 275 -10.39 17.73 -5.83
C PRO A 275 -9.07 16.94 -5.70
N PHE A 276 -8.02 17.35 -6.38
CA PHE A 276 -6.71 16.69 -6.29
C PHE A 276 -6.14 16.65 -4.88
N ASP A 277 -6.41 17.66 -4.08
CA ASP A 277 -5.97 17.75 -2.68
C ASP A 277 -6.72 16.78 -1.76
N HIS A 278 -7.81 16.16 -2.20
CA HIS A 278 -8.50 15.09 -1.48
C HIS A 278 -7.91 13.69 -1.76
N VAL A 279 -7.11 13.54 -2.80
CA VAL A 279 -6.57 12.24 -3.18
C VAL A 279 -5.47 11.82 -2.23
N LYS A 280 -5.61 10.67 -1.58
CA LYS A 280 -4.62 10.09 -0.65
C LYS A 280 -3.57 9.24 -1.36
N GLY A 281 -3.96 8.54 -2.42
CA GLY A 281 -3.03 7.75 -3.22
C GLY A 281 -3.71 6.68 -4.07
N ARG A 282 -2.91 5.92 -4.81
CA ARG A 282 -3.34 4.84 -5.68
C ARG A 282 -3.32 3.51 -4.94
N ALA A 283 -4.43 2.78 -4.99
CA ALA A 283 -4.49 1.39 -4.56
C ALA A 283 -3.73 0.51 -5.55
N PHE A 284 -2.88 -0.40 -5.08
CA PHE A 284 -2.05 -1.19 -6.00
C PHE A 284 -2.02 -2.69 -5.71
N VAL A 285 -2.28 -3.13 -4.46
CA VAL A 285 -2.27 -4.56 -4.13
C VAL A 285 -3.16 -4.87 -2.94
N ILE A 286 -3.80 -6.03 -2.97
CA ILE A 286 -4.51 -6.63 -1.85
C ILE A 286 -3.50 -7.49 -1.07
N TRP A 287 -3.18 -7.14 0.17
CA TRP A 287 -2.20 -7.88 0.97
C TRP A 287 -2.81 -8.87 1.95
N LEU A 288 -4.08 -8.67 2.32
CA LEU A 288 -4.86 -9.59 3.15
C LEU A 288 -6.33 -9.50 2.73
N SER A 289 -7.04 -10.62 2.78
CA SER A 289 -8.46 -10.67 2.49
C SER A 289 -9.17 -11.58 3.49
N TRP A 290 -10.16 -11.02 4.21
CA TRP A 290 -10.96 -11.74 5.19
C TRP A 290 -12.44 -11.42 4.99
N GLY A 291 -13.27 -12.46 4.75
CA GLY A 291 -14.69 -12.22 4.51
C GLY A 291 -15.44 -13.45 4.01
N VAL A 292 -16.60 -13.22 3.42
CA VAL A 292 -17.47 -14.26 2.82
C VAL A 292 -17.36 -14.22 1.30
N PRO A 293 -17.28 -15.35 0.59
CA PRO A 293 -16.98 -16.67 1.14
C PRO A 293 -15.52 -16.76 1.59
N GLY A 294 -15.28 -17.42 2.72
CA GLY A 294 -13.93 -17.66 3.25
C GLY A 294 -13.55 -19.12 3.11
N SER A 295 -12.24 -19.38 2.99
CA SER A 295 -11.73 -20.75 2.78
C SER A 295 -11.30 -21.44 4.07
N TRP A 296 -11.02 -20.70 5.14
CA TRP A 296 -10.46 -21.21 6.39
C TRP A 296 -10.36 -20.08 7.44
N PRO A 297 -10.47 -20.34 8.76
CA PRO A 297 -10.59 -21.66 9.40
C PRO A 297 -12.03 -22.12 9.70
N TRP A 298 -13.06 -21.30 9.57
CA TRP A 298 -14.39 -21.61 10.12
C TRP A 298 -15.55 -21.41 9.12
N GLY A 299 -15.50 -22.06 7.97
CA GLY A 299 -16.67 -22.12 7.08
C GLY A 299 -16.85 -20.88 6.20
N GLU A 300 -18.02 -20.23 6.27
CA GLU A 300 -18.42 -19.19 5.32
C GLU A 300 -17.60 -17.90 5.44
N VAL A 301 -17.13 -17.55 6.64
CA VAL A 301 -16.28 -16.38 6.90
C VAL A 301 -14.86 -16.82 7.20
N GLY A 302 -13.90 -16.33 6.46
CA GLY A 302 -12.51 -16.68 6.68
C GLY A 302 -11.54 -16.03 5.71
N ILE A 303 -10.31 -16.52 5.68
CA ILE A 303 -9.25 -15.98 4.84
C ILE A 303 -9.48 -16.42 3.38
N ARG A 304 -9.38 -15.47 2.46
CA ARG A 304 -9.47 -15.68 1.01
C ARG A 304 -8.06 -15.62 0.40
N PHE A 305 -7.34 -16.75 0.46
CA PHE A 305 -5.93 -16.83 0.03
C PHE A 305 -5.71 -16.48 -1.44
N ASN A 306 -6.69 -16.77 -2.31
CA ASN A 306 -6.64 -16.47 -3.75
C ASN A 306 -6.64 -14.97 -4.08
N ARG A 307 -6.84 -14.12 -3.08
CA ARG A 307 -6.81 -12.65 -3.23
C ARG A 307 -5.50 -12.03 -2.76
N PHE A 308 -4.64 -12.79 -2.09
CA PHE A 308 -3.37 -12.28 -1.60
C PHE A 308 -2.46 -11.89 -2.77
N PHE A 309 -1.85 -10.72 -2.66
CA PHE A 309 -0.96 -10.13 -3.68
C PHE A 309 -1.61 -9.93 -5.06
N LYS A 310 -2.95 -9.93 -5.13
CA LYS A 310 -3.67 -9.55 -6.33
C LYS A 310 -3.52 -8.04 -6.53
N GLY A 311 -3.12 -7.62 -7.74
CA GLY A 311 -3.12 -6.22 -8.16
C GLY A 311 -4.54 -5.63 -8.20
N VAL A 312 -4.63 -4.33 -8.04
CA VAL A 312 -5.89 -3.56 -8.07
C VAL A 312 -5.97 -2.74 -9.35
#